data_3510579daa6177223b94f4646eaef02c
#
_entry.id   3510579daa6177223b94f4646eaef02c
#
_cell.length_a   1.000
_cell.length_b   1.000
_cell.length_c   1.000
_cell.angle_alpha   90.00
_cell.angle_beta   90.00
_cell.angle_gamma   90.00
#
_symmetry.space_group_name_H-M   'P 1'
#
loop_
_entity.id
_entity.type
_entity.pdbx_description
1 polymer ?
#
loop_
_entity_poly.entity_id
_entity_poly.type
_entity_poly.pdbx_seq_one_letter_code
_entity_poly.pdbx_strand_id
1 'polypeptide(L)'
;MTKHVHFIGIAGIGMSATALLMRMQGWDVTGSDEGFYPPASVLLPRHGIRVMTPHAASNIPPETDLIVVGKHAKLTMENEEVAAAHATGKPITSYPDVLAGIARARKSLVVVGSYGKSTTASLVAWALTEAGKDPGYFVGAVPKNLGVNAGLGSAPEFVIEGDEYPSSNTDPRAKFLHYDARTVLLTAAVHDHVNIFPTQADYEKPFVELIERLPQDGLLVVCKDEPFAMKVAGKAASKVVTYALSDATADYHLTDIVYGEISRFTLVAHGQDLGRFETHLLGAHNLQNMAGAAALLLDKGLVTPADLRKAFASFQGVVRRMDKLTERSAIPVYEGFGSSREKARAAIDAIELHFPGRRLHIVFEPHTFSWRNRATIHWYDDVFRGADHVFISAPPDHGAESHAQVSYDEISERLAGNAGLKVVRLGHEQAENIEVIVSSLKSGDVVLLLTSGDLGGLIVKLVERMEMQFG
;
A
#
# COMPACT_ATOMS: atom_id res chain seq x y z
N MET A 1 12.89 -35.14 -4.35
CA MET A 1 11.97 -34.88 -3.22
C MET A 1 11.59 -33.41 -3.28
N THR A 2 10.35 -33.09 -2.99
CA THR A 2 9.88 -31.69 -2.89
C THR A 2 10.52 -31.08 -1.66
N LYS A 3 11.15 -29.90 -1.79
CA LYS A 3 11.70 -29.17 -0.66
C LYS A 3 10.60 -28.60 0.19
N HIS A 4 10.77 -28.57 1.50
CA HIS A 4 9.84 -28.05 2.47
C HIS A 4 10.36 -26.78 3.13
N VAL A 5 9.51 -25.76 3.25
CA VAL A 5 9.82 -24.51 3.96
C VAL A 5 8.76 -24.22 5.03
N HIS A 6 9.20 -23.80 6.19
CA HIS A 6 8.34 -23.40 7.29
C HIS A 6 8.51 -21.90 7.61
N PHE A 7 7.37 -21.18 7.70
CA PHE A 7 7.33 -19.74 7.98
C PHE A 7 6.83 -19.46 9.40
N ILE A 8 7.62 -18.80 10.23
CA ILE A 8 7.21 -18.33 11.57
C ILE A 8 6.81 -16.87 11.47
N GLY A 9 5.53 -16.54 11.75
CA GLY A 9 4.91 -15.24 11.50
C GLY A 9 4.36 -15.10 10.08
N ILE A 10 3.75 -16.16 9.53
CA ILE A 10 3.35 -16.27 8.12
C ILE A 10 2.21 -15.31 7.72
N ALA A 11 1.38 -14.84 8.66
CA ALA A 11 0.21 -14.01 8.36
C ALA A 11 0.57 -12.56 7.99
N GLY A 12 1.81 -12.12 8.25
CA GLY A 12 2.27 -10.81 7.79
C GLY A 12 2.23 -10.68 6.27
N ILE A 13 1.92 -9.48 5.74
CA ILE A 13 1.71 -9.23 4.30
C ILE A 13 2.91 -9.68 3.46
N GLY A 14 4.13 -9.31 3.85
CA GLY A 14 5.34 -9.71 3.13
C GLY A 14 5.66 -11.21 3.28
N MET A 15 5.40 -11.77 4.45
CA MET A 15 5.60 -13.19 4.74
C MET A 15 4.65 -14.06 3.92
N SER A 16 3.35 -13.77 3.93
CA SER A 16 2.33 -14.51 3.17
C SER A 16 2.55 -14.43 1.66
N ALA A 17 2.94 -13.26 1.15
CA ALA A 17 3.30 -13.08 -0.25
C ALA A 17 4.54 -13.91 -0.64
N THR A 18 5.57 -13.95 0.21
CA THR A 18 6.77 -14.75 -0.03
C THR A 18 6.47 -16.25 0.05
N ALA A 19 5.65 -16.67 1.02
CA ALA A 19 5.17 -18.05 1.13
C ALA A 19 4.43 -18.51 -0.15
N LEU A 20 3.60 -17.63 -0.71
CA LEU A 20 2.91 -17.86 -1.97
C LEU A 20 3.89 -18.04 -3.14
N LEU A 21 4.90 -17.17 -3.26
CA LEU A 21 5.94 -17.29 -4.29
C LEU A 21 6.71 -18.60 -4.18
N MET A 22 7.09 -19.02 -2.98
CA MET A 22 7.76 -20.31 -2.78
C MET A 22 6.86 -21.50 -3.13
N ARG A 23 5.58 -21.42 -2.79
CA ARG A 23 4.59 -22.42 -3.21
C ARG A 23 4.49 -22.54 -4.75
N MET A 24 4.47 -21.40 -5.44
CA MET A 24 4.50 -21.33 -6.90
C MET A 24 5.80 -21.89 -7.51
N GLN A 25 6.93 -21.83 -6.79
CA GLN A 25 8.19 -22.46 -7.19
C GLN A 25 8.22 -23.98 -6.92
N GLY A 26 7.12 -24.56 -6.40
CA GLY A 26 7.01 -25.98 -6.14
C GLY A 26 7.51 -26.45 -4.78
N TRP A 27 7.77 -25.53 -3.83
CA TRP A 27 8.04 -25.90 -2.45
C TRP A 27 6.76 -26.35 -1.75
N ASP A 28 6.88 -27.30 -0.84
CA ASP A 28 5.85 -27.53 0.15
C ASP A 28 6.00 -26.49 1.26
N VAL A 29 4.90 -25.79 1.58
CA VAL A 29 4.94 -24.60 2.45
C VAL A 29 3.99 -24.80 3.62
N THR A 30 4.54 -24.61 4.82
CA THR A 30 3.76 -24.51 6.06
C THR A 30 4.16 -23.25 6.82
N GLY A 31 3.39 -22.87 7.82
CA GLY A 31 3.79 -21.78 8.71
C GLY A 31 2.90 -21.66 9.94
N SER A 32 3.28 -20.74 10.79
CA SER A 32 2.58 -20.43 12.04
C SER A 32 2.40 -18.92 12.23
N ASP A 33 1.42 -18.54 13.03
CA ASP A 33 1.24 -17.17 13.52
C ASP A 33 0.46 -17.18 14.85
N GLU A 34 0.52 -16.08 15.61
CA GLU A 34 -0.29 -15.85 16.81
C GLU A 34 -1.79 -15.77 16.50
N GLY A 35 -2.12 -15.11 15.36
CA GLY A 35 -3.47 -14.91 14.85
C GLY A 35 -3.53 -15.08 13.34
N PHE A 36 -4.70 -15.49 12.84
CA PHE A 36 -4.86 -15.78 11.43
C PHE A 36 -6.12 -15.12 10.89
N TYR A 37 -5.95 -13.94 10.29
CA TYR A 37 -7.02 -13.04 9.85
C TYR A 37 -6.88 -12.72 8.36
N PRO A 38 -7.97 -12.26 7.67
CA PRO A 38 -7.88 -11.77 6.31
C PRO A 38 -6.88 -10.60 6.16
N PRO A 39 -6.15 -10.54 5.03
CA PRO A 39 -6.28 -11.36 3.83
C PRO A 39 -5.57 -12.73 3.89
N ALA A 40 -4.59 -12.92 4.79
CA ALA A 40 -3.77 -14.14 4.84
C ALA A 40 -4.62 -15.40 5.09
N SER A 41 -5.62 -15.35 5.99
CA SER A 41 -6.50 -16.47 6.31
C SER A 41 -7.38 -16.94 5.16
N VAL A 42 -7.55 -16.11 4.13
CA VAL A 42 -8.26 -16.47 2.90
C VAL A 42 -7.28 -16.93 1.82
N LEU A 43 -6.18 -16.20 1.68
CA LEU A 43 -5.21 -16.42 0.60
C LEU A 43 -4.42 -17.72 0.77
N LEU A 44 -3.82 -17.96 1.93
CA LEU A 44 -2.90 -19.07 2.13
C LEU A 44 -3.57 -20.44 2.00
N PRO A 45 -4.76 -20.71 2.59
CA PRO A 45 -5.47 -21.99 2.41
C PRO A 45 -5.89 -22.24 0.96
N ARG A 46 -6.31 -21.19 0.20
CA ARG A 46 -6.65 -21.33 -1.23
C ARG A 46 -5.49 -21.87 -2.08
N HIS A 47 -4.25 -21.62 -1.64
CA HIS A 47 -3.03 -22.11 -2.30
C HIS A 47 -2.47 -23.39 -1.66
N GLY A 48 -3.24 -24.05 -0.77
CA GLY A 48 -2.82 -25.27 -0.10
C GLY A 48 -1.70 -25.09 0.93
N ILE A 49 -1.55 -23.87 1.47
CA ILE A 49 -0.58 -23.58 2.53
C ILE A 49 -1.26 -23.76 3.89
N ARG A 50 -0.73 -24.69 4.68
CA ARG A 50 -1.23 -24.98 6.03
C ARG A 50 -0.62 -24.00 7.04
N VAL A 51 -1.49 -23.37 7.85
CA VAL A 51 -1.09 -22.43 8.92
C VAL A 51 -1.54 -22.99 10.26
N MET A 52 -0.63 -22.97 11.24
CA MET A 52 -0.88 -23.36 12.61
C MET A 52 -0.94 -22.13 13.51
N THR A 53 -1.79 -22.16 14.54
CA THR A 53 -1.95 -21.12 15.57
C THR A 53 -2.18 -21.78 16.93
N PRO A 54 -1.63 -21.26 18.01
CA PRO A 54 -0.58 -20.24 18.11
C PRO A 54 0.81 -20.76 17.71
N HIS A 55 1.87 -19.95 17.90
CA HIS A 55 3.25 -20.43 17.80
C HIS A 55 3.54 -21.56 18.78
N ALA A 56 4.17 -22.63 18.29
CA ALA A 56 4.56 -23.79 19.11
C ALA A 56 5.76 -24.53 18.48
N ALA A 57 6.65 -25.06 19.31
CA ALA A 57 7.81 -25.85 18.86
C ALA A 57 7.41 -27.03 17.95
N SER A 58 6.23 -27.62 18.18
CA SER A 58 5.68 -28.74 17.40
C SER A 58 5.17 -28.36 16.01
N ASN A 59 5.08 -27.07 15.68
CA ASN A 59 4.62 -26.61 14.36
C ASN A 59 5.67 -26.83 13.27
N ILE A 60 6.96 -26.96 13.62
CA ILE A 60 8.05 -27.15 12.66
C ILE A 60 8.08 -28.60 12.23
N PRO A 61 7.72 -28.93 10.96
CA PRO A 61 7.78 -30.30 10.47
C PRO A 61 9.22 -30.84 10.46
N PRO A 62 9.42 -32.14 10.80
CA PRO A 62 10.77 -32.73 10.79
C PRO A 62 11.48 -32.67 9.44
N GLU A 63 10.71 -32.73 8.34
CA GLU A 63 11.18 -32.67 6.94
C GLU A 63 11.54 -31.27 6.47
N THR A 64 11.38 -30.22 7.27
CA THR A 64 11.69 -28.83 6.90
C THR A 64 13.14 -28.68 6.42
N ASP A 65 13.35 -28.13 5.22
CA ASP A 65 14.66 -27.82 4.67
C ASP A 65 15.11 -26.38 4.95
N LEU A 66 14.16 -25.45 5.11
CA LEU A 66 14.40 -24.03 5.31
C LEU A 66 13.36 -23.45 6.28
N ILE A 67 13.79 -22.58 7.16
CA ILE A 67 12.89 -21.84 8.07
C ILE A 67 13.00 -20.35 7.77
N VAL A 68 11.85 -19.69 7.60
CA VAL A 68 11.76 -18.24 7.40
C VAL A 68 11.12 -17.60 8.61
N VAL A 69 11.85 -16.70 9.29
CA VAL A 69 11.37 -16.02 10.48
C VAL A 69 10.99 -14.57 10.16
N GLY A 70 9.76 -14.20 10.51
CA GLY A 70 9.24 -12.83 10.34
C GLY A 70 9.87 -11.86 11.33
N LYS A 71 9.79 -10.56 11.00
CA LYS A 71 10.19 -9.49 11.91
C LYS A 71 9.00 -9.07 12.79
N HIS A 72 9.04 -9.43 14.05
CA HIS A 72 8.09 -8.97 15.06
C HIS A 72 8.73 -8.99 16.45
N ALA A 73 8.30 -8.08 17.34
CA ALA A 73 8.88 -7.98 18.69
C ALA A 73 8.77 -9.26 19.52
N LYS A 74 7.74 -10.09 19.25
CA LYS A 74 7.54 -11.38 19.92
C LYS A 74 8.29 -12.55 19.25
N LEU A 75 8.87 -12.38 18.08
CA LEU A 75 9.61 -13.43 17.36
C LEU A 75 11.11 -13.34 17.67
N THR A 76 11.44 -13.48 18.95
CA THR A 76 12.80 -13.52 19.51
C THR A 76 13.11 -14.92 20.00
N MET A 77 14.29 -15.12 20.58
CA MET A 77 14.68 -16.40 21.23
C MET A 77 13.80 -16.78 22.44
N GLU A 78 12.98 -15.86 22.94
CA GLU A 78 11.99 -16.15 23.98
C GLU A 78 10.73 -16.85 23.43
N ASN A 79 10.49 -16.75 22.11
CA ASN A 79 9.42 -17.49 21.45
C ASN A 79 9.84 -18.97 21.30
N GLU A 80 9.01 -19.89 21.78
CA GLU A 80 9.34 -21.33 21.81
C GLU A 80 9.56 -21.93 20.42
N GLU A 81 8.83 -21.44 19.38
CA GLU A 81 8.97 -21.93 18.01
C GLU A 81 10.26 -21.40 17.37
N VAL A 82 10.61 -20.13 17.62
CA VAL A 82 11.89 -19.56 17.18
C VAL A 82 13.07 -20.27 17.85
N ALA A 83 12.99 -20.51 19.15
CA ALA A 83 14.02 -21.29 19.88
C ALA A 83 14.15 -22.72 19.34
N ALA A 84 13.03 -23.39 19.09
CA ALA A 84 13.01 -24.71 18.46
C ALA A 84 13.61 -24.68 17.05
N ALA A 85 13.31 -23.67 16.23
CA ALA A 85 13.89 -23.50 14.91
C ALA A 85 15.41 -23.46 14.97
N HIS A 86 15.99 -22.67 15.88
CA HIS A 86 17.44 -22.63 16.10
C HIS A 86 18.01 -23.96 16.57
N ALA A 87 17.28 -24.69 17.43
CA ALA A 87 17.71 -26.00 17.93
C ALA A 87 17.74 -27.09 16.83
N THR A 88 16.99 -26.93 15.73
CA THR A 88 17.03 -27.89 14.60
C THR A 88 18.33 -27.92 13.86
N GLY A 89 19.18 -26.89 13.94
CA GLY A 89 20.39 -26.71 13.14
C GLY A 89 20.11 -26.49 11.63
N LYS A 90 18.87 -26.33 11.21
CA LYS A 90 18.46 -26.10 9.82
C LYS A 90 18.73 -24.63 9.40
N PRO A 91 18.88 -24.34 8.12
CA PRO A 91 19.02 -22.97 7.65
C PRO A 91 17.85 -22.11 8.07
N ILE A 92 18.14 -20.94 8.64
CA ILE A 92 17.16 -19.90 8.99
C ILE A 92 17.43 -18.65 8.15
N THR A 93 16.41 -18.04 7.63
CA THR A 93 16.50 -16.84 6.78
C THR A 93 15.33 -15.88 7.03
N SER A 94 15.40 -14.71 6.41
CA SER A 94 14.31 -13.72 6.38
C SER A 94 13.57 -13.76 5.03
N TYR A 95 12.34 -13.24 4.98
CA TYR A 95 11.64 -13.17 3.69
C TYR A 95 12.31 -12.23 2.67
N PRO A 96 12.98 -11.11 3.05
CA PRO A 96 13.73 -10.31 2.09
C PRO A 96 14.88 -11.09 1.42
N ASP A 97 15.56 -11.99 2.15
CA ASP A 97 16.61 -12.83 1.57
C ASP A 97 16.05 -13.87 0.58
N VAL A 98 14.89 -14.47 0.92
CA VAL A 98 14.18 -15.37 -0.02
C VAL A 98 13.80 -14.62 -1.28
N LEU A 99 13.20 -13.43 -1.13
CA LEU A 99 12.79 -12.59 -2.25
C LEU A 99 13.99 -12.13 -3.09
N ALA A 100 15.12 -11.81 -2.43
CA ALA A 100 16.38 -11.51 -3.11
C ALA A 100 16.87 -12.69 -3.99
N GLY A 101 16.74 -13.92 -3.49
CA GLY A 101 17.04 -15.12 -4.28
C GLY A 101 16.19 -15.25 -5.54
N ILE A 102 14.91 -14.92 -5.46
CA ILE A 102 13.98 -14.88 -6.60
C ILE A 102 14.35 -13.74 -7.56
N ALA A 103 14.64 -12.56 -7.02
CA ALA A 103 14.95 -11.35 -7.79
C ALA A 103 16.26 -11.47 -8.59
N ARG A 104 17.31 -12.07 -8.01
CA ARG A 104 18.63 -12.25 -8.67
C ARG A 104 18.56 -13.04 -9.97
N ALA A 105 17.61 -13.94 -10.09
CA ALA A 105 17.41 -14.74 -11.31
C ALA A 105 16.67 -13.96 -12.42
N ARG A 106 16.27 -12.70 -12.16
CA ARG A 106 15.38 -11.91 -13.02
C ARG A 106 15.85 -10.47 -13.17
N LYS A 107 15.19 -9.73 -14.07
CA LYS A 107 15.39 -8.28 -14.24
C LYS A 107 14.49 -7.55 -13.23
N SER A 108 15.01 -7.28 -12.03
CA SER A 108 14.25 -6.62 -10.98
C SER A 108 14.00 -5.15 -11.31
N LEU A 109 12.73 -4.74 -11.13
CA LEU A 109 12.24 -3.37 -11.17
C LEU A 109 11.79 -3.00 -9.76
N VAL A 110 12.61 -2.26 -9.02
CA VAL A 110 12.39 -2.00 -7.60
C VAL A 110 11.79 -0.63 -7.40
N VAL A 111 10.60 -0.56 -6.81
CA VAL A 111 9.88 0.69 -6.51
C VAL A 111 10.04 0.99 -5.03
N VAL A 112 10.69 2.10 -4.70
CA VAL A 112 11.01 2.54 -3.32
C VAL A 112 10.49 3.95 -3.05
N GLY A 113 10.43 4.32 -1.78
CA GLY A 113 10.10 5.68 -1.32
C GLY A 113 9.17 5.70 -0.12
N SER A 114 8.90 6.87 0.45
CA SER A 114 8.05 7.04 1.64
C SER A 114 6.59 6.72 1.34
N TYR A 115 6.08 7.15 0.19
CA TYR A 115 4.70 6.94 -0.26
C TYR A 115 4.64 6.64 -1.77
N GLY A 116 3.49 6.19 -2.26
CA GLY A 116 3.28 5.83 -3.67
C GLY A 116 3.81 4.45 -4.07
N LYS A 117 4.67 3.80 -3.29
CA LYS A 117 5.31 2.50 -3.60
C LYS A 117 4.35 1.45 -4.13
N SER A 118 3.35 1.08 -3.32
CA SER A 118 2.43 -0.03 -3.65
C SER A 118 1.61 0.26 -4.89
N THR A 119 1.09 1.49 -5.03
CA THR A 119 0.31 1.88 -6.20
C THR A 119 1.17 1.85 -7.46
N THR A 120 2.38 2.42 -7.39
CA THR A 120 3.31 2.44 -8.54
C THR A 120 3.79 1.05 -8.92
N ALA A 121 4.19 0.22 -7.95
CA ALA A 121 4.60 -1.16 -8.23
C ALA A 121 3.46 -1.99 -8.82
N SER A 122 2.24 -1.83 -8.29
CA SER A 122 1.03 -2.48 -8.84
C SER A 122 0.73 -2.04 -10.26
N LEU A 123 0.85 -0.75 -10.54
CA LEU A 123 0.62 -0.18 -11.86
C LEU A 123 1.68 -0.66 -12.87
N VAL A 124 2.95 -0.72 -12.46
CA VAL A 124 4.05 -1.26 -13.30
C VAL A 124 3.79 -2.74 -13.62
N ALA A 125 3.42 -3.56 -12.62
CA ALA A 125 3.10 -4.97 -12.84
C ALA A 125 1.87 -5.12 -13.76
N TRP A 126 0.80 -4.34 -13.52
CA TRP A 126 -0.39 -4.35 -14.37
C TRP A 126 -0.09 -3.91 -15.81
N ALA A 127 0.68 -2.84 -16.00
CA ALA A 127 1.01 -2.36 -17.34
C ALA A 127 1.81 -3.39 -18.17
N LEU A 128 2.69 -4.14 -17.53
CA LEU A 128 3.39 -5.26 -18.17
C LEU A 128 2.41 -6.39 -18.51
N THR A 129 1.47 -6.71 -17.63
CA THR A 129 0.44 -7.75 -17.86
C THR A 129 -0.50 -7.33 -19.00
N GLU A 130 -0.98 -6.08 -19.01
CA GLU A 130 -1.85 -5.54 -20.07
C GLU A 130 -1.14 -5.51 -21.43
N ALA A 131 0.19 -5.33 -21.43
CA ALA A 131 1.03 -5.43 -22.63
C ALA A 131 1.30 -6.88 -23.08
N GLY A 132 0.59 -7.86 -22.51
CA GLY A 132 0.72 -9.28 -22.86
C GLY A 132 1.96 -9.97 -22.30
N LYS A 133 2.64 -9.36 -21.32
CA LYS A 133 3.74 -9.97 -20.59
C LYS A 133 3.19 -10.63 -19.32
N ASP A 134 3.92 -11.61 -18.81
CA ASP A 134 3.61 -12.29 -17.56
C ASP A 134 4.71 -12.00 -16.54
N PRO A 135 4.77 -10.75 -15.96
CA PRO A 135 5.82 -10.37 -15.04
C PRO A 135 5.68 -11.10 -13.71
N GLY A 136 6.81 -11.38 -13.06
CA GLY A 136 6.77 -11.64 -11.63
C GLY A 136 6.55 -10.35 -10.86
N TYR A 137 5.92 -10.44 -9.68
CA TYR A 137 5.73 -9.26 -8.83
C TYR A 137 5.59 -9.62 -7.36
N PHE A 138 5.95 -8.64 -6.52
CA PHE A 138 5.77 -8.64 -5.07
C PHE A 138 5.42 -7.23 -4.63
N VAL A 139 4.23 -7.05 -4.07
CA VAL A 139 3.68 -5.75 -3.67
C VAL A 139 3.13 -5.82 -2.24
N GLY A 140 3.30 -4.78 -1.47
CA GLY A 140 2.84 -4.68 -0.07
C GLY A 140 1.32 -4.53 0.12
N ALA A 141 0.55 -4.57 -0.97
CA ALA A 141 -0.91 -4.51 -0.96
C ALA A 141 -1.47 -5.32 -2.13
N VAL A 142 -2.77 -5.60 -2.15
CA VAL A 142 -3.39 -6.38 -3.23
C VAL A 142 -3.80 -5.45 -4.38
N PRO A 143 -3.17 -5.58 -5.58
CA PRO A 143 -3.65 -4.87 -6.78
C PRO A 143 -4.98 -5.48 -7.22
N LYS A 144 -6.02 -4.68 -7.44
CA LYS A 144 -7.36 -5.19 -7.80
C LYS A 144 -7.35 -5.99 -9.10
N ASN A 145 -6.63 -5.53 -10.11
CA ASN A 145 -6.52 -6.21 -11.40
C ASN A 145 -5.79 -7.56 -11.34
N LEU A 146 -4.90 -7.75 -10.37
CA LEU A 146 -4.10 -8.98 -10.23
C LEU A 146 -4.68 -9.96 -9.20
N GLY A 147 -5.55 -9.49 -8.29
CA GLY A 147 -6.26 -10.28 -7.29
C GLY A 147 -5.43 -10.80 -6.13
N VAL A 148 -4.11 -10.83 -6.26
CA VAL A 148 -3.14 -11.25 -5.23
C VAL A 148 -1.95 -10.31 -5.21
N ASN A 149 -1.24 -10.26 -4.09
CA ASN A 149 -0.13 -9.32 -3.89
C ASN A 149 1.24 -9.85 -4.33
N ALA A 150 1.31 -11.08 -4.82
CA ALA A 150 2.53 -11.66 -5.37
C ALA A 150 2.22 -12.68 -6.47
N GLY A 151 3.04 -12.70 -7.49
CA GLY A 151 2.97 -13.65 -8.60
C GLY A 151 4.37 -13.97 -9.13
N LEU A 152 4.61 -15.23 -9.52
CA LEU A 152 5.92 -15.63 -10.00
C LEU A 152 6.15 -15.17 -11.44
N GLY A 153 5.12 -15.23 -12.29
CA GLY A 153 5.21 -14.90 -13.72
C GLY A 153 6.27 -15.71 -14.47
N SER A 154 6.25 -15.64 -15.78
CA SER A 154 7.21 -16.32 -16.68
C SER A 154 8.16 -15.33 -17.39
N ALA A 155 7.83 -14.04 -17.42
CA ALA A 155 8.68 -13.01 -18.02
C ALA A 155 9.99 -12.79 -17.22
N PRO A 156 11.05 -12.29 -17.86
CA PRO A 156 12.29 -11.96 -17.15
C PRO A 156 12.13 -10.81 -16.15
N GLU A 157 11.14 -9.96 -16.29
CA GLU A 157 10.90 -8.83 -15.40
C GLU A 157 10.26 -9.30 -14.07
N PHE A 158 10.73 -8.73 -12.95
CA PHE A 158 10.18 -8.94 -11.62
C PHE A 158 10.02 -7.61 -10.90
N VAL A 159 8.78 -7.20 -10.66
CA VAL A 159 8.44 -5.93 -10.01
C VAL A 159 8.42 -6.12 -8.50
N ILE A 160 9.19 -5.32 -7.77
CA ILE A 160 9.29 -5.43 -6.30
C ILE A 160 8.99 -4.08 -5.65
N GLU A 161 8.05 -4.08 -4.74
CA GLU A 161 7.93 -2.99 -3.78
C GLU A 161 9.06 -3.10 -2.75
N GLY A 162 9.91 -2.09 -2.71
CA GLY A 162 11.04 -2.02 -1.79
C GLY A 162 10.67 -1.26 -0.52
N ASP A 163 10.75 -1.94 0.62
CA ASP A 163 10.44 -1.41 1.94
C ASP A 163 11.73 -0.99 2.66
N GLU A 164 11.73 0.19 3.27
CA GLU A 164 12.82 0.78 4.04
C GLU A 164 12.99 0.20 5.45
N TYR A 165 12.00 -0.54 5.93
CA TYR A 165 12.07 -1.17 7.25
C TYR A 165 13.19 -2.21 7.36
N PRO A 166 13.76 -2.41 8.57
CA PRO A 166 14.71 -3.48 8.83
C PRO A 166 14.21 -4.86 8.40
N SER A 167 15.12 -5.69 7.89
CA SER A 167 14.81 -6.96 7.25
C SER A 167 14.40 -8.06 8.23
N SER A 168 15.01 -8.09 9.42
CA SER A 168 14.70 -9.05 10.49
C SER A 168 15.00 -8.45 11.87
N ASN A 169 14.78 -9.21 12.93
CA ASN A 169 15.16 -8.80 14.28
C ASN A 169 16.69 -8.77 14.48
N THR A 170 17.45 -9.42 13.61
CA THR A 170 18.91 -9.51 13.67
C THR A 170 19.61 -8.77 12.51
N ASP A 171 18.87 -8.31 11.50
CA ASP A 171 19.40 -7.54 10.38
C ASP A 171 18.70 -6.19 10.28
N PRO A 172 19.39 -5.09 10.64
CA PRO A 172 18.82 -3.75 10.63
C PRO A 172 18.78 -3.11 9.23
N ARG A 173 19.36 -3.73 8.21
CA ARG A 173 19.37 -3.18 6.84
C ARG A 173 17.95 -3.10 6.29
N ALA A 174 17.70 -2.07 5.49
CA ALA A 174 16.44 -1.93 4.75
C ALA A 174 16.24 -3.14 3.81
N LYS A 175 15.00 -3.61 3.71
CA LYS A 175 14.67 -4.81 2.92
C LYS A 175 15.09 -4.69 1.47
N PHE A 176 14.93 -3.51 0.86
CA PHE A 176 15.30 -3.30 -0.53
C PHE A 176 16.82 -3.42 -0.80
N LEU A 177 17.69 -3.33 0.22
CA LEU A 177 19.13 -3.48 0.07
C LEU A 177 19.58 -4.93 -0.22
N HIS A 178 18.66 -5.90 -0.06
CA HIS A 178 18.90 -7.31 -0.38
C HIS A 178 18.68 -7.65 -1.86
N TYR A 179 17.98 -6.79 -2.64
CA TYR A 179 17.44 -7.17 -3.96
C TYR A 179 18.41 -7.01 -5.12
N ASP A 180 19.65 -6.55 -4.89
CA ASP A 180 20.67 -6.29 -5.93
C ASP A 180 20.07 -5.52 -7.13
N ALA A 181 19.39 -4.40 -6.82
CA ALA A 181 18.62 -3.64 -7.78
C ALA A 181 19.50 -3.07 -8.90
N ARG A 182 19.05 -3.21 -10.15
CA ARG A 182 19.64 -2.56 -11.33
C ARG A 182 18.73 -1.48 -11.91
N THR A 183 17.48 -1.51 -11.56
CA THR A 183 16.47 -0.50 -11.95
C THR A 183 15.68 -0.13 -10.74
N VAL A 184 15.70 1.15 -10.37
CA VAL A 184 15.01 1.70 -9.21
C VAL A 184 14.10 2.83 -9.67
N LEU A 185 12.87 2.85 -9.15
CA LEU A 185 11.97 4.01 -9.17
C LEU A 185 11.84 4.53 -7.74
N LEU A 186 12.32 5.74 -7.49
CA LEU A 186 12.23 6.43 -6.22
C LEU A 186 11.09 7.45 -6.27
N THR A 187 10.03 7.21 -5.51
CA THR A 187 8.84 8.09 -5.49
C THR A 187 9.04 9.30 -4.59
N ALA A 188 9.56 9.09 -3.39
CA ALA A 188 9.79 10.13 -2.39
C ALA A 188 10.80 9.65 -1.34
N ALA A 189 11.45 10.59 -0.63
CA ALA A 189 12.31 10.30 0.51
C ALA A 189 12.01 11.24 1.70
N VAL A 190 10.73 11.54 1.90
CA VAL A 190 10.23 12.36 3.01
C VAL A 190 10.21 11.52 4.28
N HIS A 191 10.66 12.12 5.39
CA HIS A 191 10.76 11.46 6.68
C HIS A 191 9.45 10.78 7.10
N ASP A 192 9.53 9.49 7.30
CA ASP A 192 8.48 8.65 7.87
C ASP A 192 9.10 7.71 8.92
N HIS A 193 8.28 7.00 9.68
CA HIS A 193 8.72 5.97 10.63
C HIS A 193 9.70 6.48 11.70
N VAL A 194 9.34 7.59 12.36
CA VAL A 194 10.15 8.25 13.41
C VAL A 194 10.63 7.33 14.55
N ASN A 195 9.93 6.21 14.76
CA ASN A 195 10.32 5.18 15.73
C ASN A 195 11.54 4.35 15.29
N ILE A 196 11.89 4.35 14.01
CA ILE A 196 13.04 3.65 13.42
C ILE A 196 14.10 4.65 12.94
N PHE A 197 13.66 5.73 12.33
CA PHE A 197 14.51 6.78 11.79
C PHE A 197 14.27 8.08 12.58
N PRO A 198 15.13 8.43 13.55
CA PRO A 198 14.89 9.60 14.39
C PRO A 198 14.89 10.93 13.63
N THR A 199 15.63 11.02 12.52
CA THR A 199 15.76 12.26 11.72
C THR A 199 15.54 11.98 10.22
N GLN A 200 15.27 13.06 9.46
CA GLN A 200 15.23 13.01 7.99
C GLN A 200 16.54 12.44 7.41
N ALA A 201 17.68 12.84 7.97
CA ALA A 201 18.97 12.33 7.50
C ALA A 201 19.15 10.83 7.74
N ASP A 202 18.61 10.30 8.85
CA ASP A 202 18.63 8.85 9.11
C ASP A 202 17.72 8.11 8.13
N TYR A 203 16.56 8.70 7.80
CA TYR A 203 15.62 8.14 6.82
C TYR A 203 16.19 8.09 5.39
N GLU A 204 17.01 9.07 5.00
CA GLU A 204 17.66 9.12 3.68
C GLU A 204 18.77 8.06 3.51
N LYS A 205 19.47 7.67 4.57
CA LYS A 205 20.64 6.78 4.51
C LYS A 205 20.42 5.49 3.70
N PRO A 206 19.38 4.69 3.94
CA PRO A 206 19.18 3.46 3.17
C PRO A 206 18.89 3.73 1.70
N PHE A 207 18.25 4.83 1.34
CA PHE A 207 18.03 5.20 -0.05
C PHE A 207 19.34 5.63 -0.73
N VAL A 208 20.18 6.41 -0.05
CA VAL A 208 21.52 6.76 -0.54
C VAL A 208 22.31 5.48 -0.81
N GLU A 209 22.36 4.55 0.15
CA GLU A 209 23.05 3.28 0.01
C GLU A 209 22.52 2.45 -1.18
N LEU A 210 21.20 2.39 -1.36
CA LEU A 210 20.58 1.73 -2.51
C LEU A 210 21.05 2.32 -3.84
N ILE A 211 21.08 3.66 -3.92
CA ILE A 211 21.40 4.37 -5.17
C ILE A 211 22.89 4.31 -5.48
N GLU A 212 23.76 4.39 -4.48
CA GLU A 212 25.20 4.21 -4.66
C GLU A 212 25.58 2.80 -5.10
N ARG A 213 24.75 1.80 -4.79
CA ARG A 213 24.93 0.40 -5.25
C ARG A 213 24.45 0.16 -6.69
N LEU A 214 23.70 1.11 -7.29
CA LEU A 214 23.26 0.95 -8.67
C LEU A 214 24.47 0.91 -9.61
N PRO A 215 24.58 -0.11 -10.48
CA PRO A 215 25.68 -0.18 -11.42
C PRO A 215 25.56 0.94 -12.47
N GLN A 216 26.66 1.30 -13.11
CA GLN A 216 26.71 2.37 -14.12
C GLN A 216 25.74 2.15 -15.29
N ASP A 217 25.50 0.88 -15.67
CA ASP A 217 24.50 0.48 -16.67
C ASP A 217 23.09 0.30 -16.11
N GLY A 218 22.88 0.67 -14.84
CA GLY A 218 21.60 0.71 -14.16
C GLY A 218 20.73 1.91 -14.56
N LEU A 219 19.53 1.96 -13.99
CA LEU A 219 18.59 3.07 -14.19
C LEU A 219 17.99 3.50 -12.85
N LEU A 220 18.05 4.79 -12.56
CA LEU A 220 17.28 5.45 -11.53
C LEU A 220 16.21 6.32 -12.16
N VAL A 221 14.93 6.05 -11.85
CA VAL A 221 13.79 6.92 -12.14
C VAL A 221 13.42 7.64 -10.86
N VAL A 222 13.33 8.97 -10.86
CA VAL A 222 13.15 9.76 -9.64
C VAL A 222 12.11 10.85 -9.80
N CYS A 223 11.28 11.04 -8.77
CA CYS A 223 10.30 12.12 -8.70
C CYS A 223 10.99 13.47 -8.51
N LYS A 224 10.85 14.37 -9.47
CA LYS A 224 11.47 15.70 -9.45
C LYS A 224 10.73 16.67 -8.53
N ASP A 225 9.43 16.46 -8.29
CA ASP A 225 8.64 17.26 -7.38
C ASP A 225 9.04 17.04 -5.89
N GLU A 226 9.88 16.01 -5.62
CA GLU A 226 10.29 15.63 -4.29
C GLU A 226 11.76 16.01 -4.01
N PRO A 227 12.00 17.11 -3.27
CA PRO A 227 13.35 17.64 -3.06
C PRO A 227 14.31 16.64 -2.39
N PHE A 228 13.82 15.83 -1.45
CA PHE A 228 14.65 14.82 -0.78
C PHE A 228 15.00 13.66 -1.70
N ALA A 229 14.06 13.22 -2.57
CA ALA A 229 14.34 12.21 -3.57
C ALA A 229 15.40 12.70 -4.58
N MET A 230 15.30 13.95 -5.04
CA MET A 230 16.29 14.57 -5.92
C MET A 230 17.67 14.73 -5.25
N LYS A 231 17.71 15.08 -3.96
CA LYS A 231 18.95 15.12 -3.17
C LYS A 231 19.64 13.76 -3.13
N VAL A 232 18.87 12.70 -2.87
CA VAL A 232 19.38 11.33 -2.83
C VAL A 232 19.83 10.88 -4.23
N ALA A 233 19.06 11.20 -5.27
CA ALA A 233 19.38 10.89 -6.66
C ALA A 233 20.70 11.50 -7.15
N GLY A 234 21.13 12.61 -6.55
CA GLY A 234 22.44 13.24 -6.82
C GLY A 234 23.65 12.34 -6.49
N LYS A 235 23.44 11.18 -5.84
CA LYS A 235 24.48 10.17 -5.55
C LYS A 235 24.57 9.08 -6.61
N ALA A 236 23.66 9.05 -7.59
CA ALA A 236 23.63 8.00 -8.61
C ALA A 236 24.83 8.08 -9.57
N ALA A 237 25.50 6.96 -9.79
CA ALA A 237 26.47 6.78 -10.86
C ALA A 237 25.81 6.22 -12.15
N SER A 238 24.56 5.77 -12.04
CA SER A 238 23.74 5.22 -13.12
C SER A 238 23.04 6.33 -13.90
N LYS A 239 22.40 5.97 -15.03
CA LYS A 239 21.48 6.86 -15.73
C LYS A 239 20.36 7.30 -14.77
N VAL A 240 20.08 8.60 -14.74
CA VAL A 240 18.96 9.19 -13.99
C VAL A 240 17.91 9.69 -14.99
N VAL A 241 16.66 9.33 -14.76
CA VAL A 241 15.48 9.82 -15.50
C VAL A 241 14.54 10.43 -14.50
N THR A 242 14.11 11.65 -14.77
CA THR A 242 13.24 12.42 -13.89
C THR A 242 11.79 12.35 -14.33
N TYR A 243 10.87 12.33 -13.37
CA TYR A 243 9.46 12.54 -13.65
C TYR A 243 8.84 13.54 -12.68
N ALA A 244 7.78 14.20 -13.11
CA ALA A 244 7.03 15.16 -12.30
C ALA A 244 5.55 15.13 -12.65
N LEU A 245 4.72 15.72 -11.77
CA LEU A 245 3.31 15.92 -12.07
C LEU A 245 3.17 16.92 -13.23
N SER A 246 3.80 18.11 -13.13
CA SER A 246 3.64 19.20 -14.10
C SER A 246 4.92 20.03 -14.34
N ASP A 247 6.06 19.70 -13.73
CA ASP A 247 7.31 20.40 -14.03
C ASP A 247 7.83 20.00 -15.42
N ALA A 248 7.66 20.90 -16.38
CA ALA A 248 8.07 20.71 -17.79
C ALA A 248 9.59 20.51 -17.99
N THR A 249 10.39 20.70 -16.94
CA THR A 249 11.83 20.45 -17.01
C THR A 249 12.21 19.02 -16.58
N ALA A 250 11.21 18.18 -16.22
CA ALA A 250 11.38 16.75 -16.02
C ALA A 250 11.36 16.02 -17.38
N ASP A 251 12.07 14.86 -17.44
CA ASP A 251 12.08 14.01 -18.65
C ASP A 251 10.68 13.49 -18.97
N TYR A 252 9.89 13.21 -17.93
CA TYR A 252 8.48 12.80 -18.04
C TYR A 252 7.61 13.71 -17.19
N HIS A 253 6.57 14.29 -17.77
CA HIS A 253 5.61 15.12 -17.03
C HIS A 253 4.22 15.10 -17.68
N LEU A 254 3.22 15.61 -16.98
CA LEU A 254 1.86 15.67 -17.44
C LEU A 254 1.45 17.10 -17.75
N THR A 255 0.65 17.27 -18.80
CA THR A 255 0.02 18.55 -19.16
C THR A 255 -1.48 18.36 -19.37
N ASP A 256 -2.23 19.43 -19.52
CA ASP A 256 -3.67 19.43 -19.80
C ASP A 256 -4.48 18.54 -18.84
N ILE A 257 -4.10 18.57 -17.55
CA ILE A 257 -4.74 17.74 -16.53
C ILE A 257 -6.16 18.24 -16.28
N VAL A 258 -7.13 17.35 -16.46
CA VAL A 258 -8.53 17.56 -16.13
C VAL A 258 -8.95 16.49 -15.12
N TYR A 259 -9.19 16.93 -13.89
CA TYR A 259 -9.68 16.04 -12.82
C TYR A 259 -11.18 15.78 -12.94
N GLY A 260 -11.61 14.60 -12.57
CA GLY A 260 -13.00 14.15 -12.56
C GLY A 260 -13.08 12.69 -12.12
N GLU A 261 -14.24 12.05 -12.18
CA GLU A 261 -14.37 10.61 -11.93
C GLU A 261 -13.46 9.79 -12.86
N ILE A 262 -13.26 10.29 -14.07
CA ILE A 262 -12.21 9.89 -15.00
C ILE A 262 -11.32 11.10 -15.23
N SER A 263 -10.11 11.06 -14.70
CA SER A 263 -9.11 12.10 -15.00
C SER A 263 -8.49 11.89 -16.37
N ARG A 264 -8.20 13.00 -17.06
CA ARG A 264 -7.55 13.00 -18.36
C ARG A 264 -6.34 13.92 -18.33
N PHE A 265 -5.29 13.53 -19.03
CA PHE A 265 -4.06 14.29 -19.12
C PHE A 265 -3.29 13.95 -20.40
N THR A 266 -2.37 14.81 -20.80
CA THR A 266 -1.38 14.53 -21.83
C THR A 266 -0.08 14.10 -21.16
N LEU A 267 0.55 13.00 -21.61
CA LEU A 267 1.87 12.56 -21.16
C LEU A 267 2.93 13.10 -22.12
N VAL A 268 3.89 13.81 -21.58
CA VAL A 268 5.08 14.29 -22.32
C VAL A 268 6.29 13.49 -21.88
N ALA A 269 7.07 12.97 -22.82
CA ALA A 269 8.28 12.16 -22.58
C ALA A 269 9.45 12.73 -23.39
N HIS A 270 10.52 13.16 -22.72
CA HIS A 270 11.71 13.78 -23.36
C HIS A 270 11.34 14.90 -24.35
N GLY A 271 10.36 15.73 -23.97
CA GLY A 271 9.85 16.83 -24.80
C GLY A 271 8.90 16.40 -25.93
N GLN A 272 8.60 15.13 -26.09
CA GLN A 272 7.65 14.61 -27.06
C GLN A 272 6.29 14.40 -26.44
N ASP A 273 5.24 15.00 -27.01
CA ASP A 273 3.84 14.73 -26.67
C ASP A 273 3.46 13.31 -27.15
N LEU A 274 3.11 12.44 -26.17
CA LEU A 274 2.65 11.07 -26.42
C LEU A 274 1.14 10.96 -26.54
N GLY A 275 0.42 12.10 -26.48
CA GLY A 275 -1.03 12.17 -26.60
C GLY A 275 -1.75 11.96 -25.26
N ARG A 276 -3.06 11.82 -25.37
CA ARG A 276 -4.00 11.80 -24.24
C ARG A 276 -4.10 10.44 -23.57
N PHE A 277 -4.15 10.49 -22.24
CA PHE A 277 -4.34 9.34 -21.35
C PHE A 277 -5.53 9.61 -20.42
N GLU A 278 -6.07 8.55 -19.84
CA GLU A 278 -7.13 8.63 -18.85
C GLU A 278 -6.97 7.60 -17.73
N THR A 279 -7.59 7.89 -16.58
CA THR A 279 -7.55 7.01 -15.42
C THR A 279 -8.74 7.23 -14.50
N HIS A 280 -9.15 6.17 -13.80
CA HIS A 280 -10.14 6.20 -12.72
C HIS A 280 -9.52 6.45 -11.32
N LEU A 281 -8.19 6.50 -11.21
CA LEU A 281 -7.54 6.76 -9.94
C LEU A 281 -7.73 8.22 -9.51
N LEU A 282 -8.08 8.43 -8.25
CA LEU A 282 -8.25 9.74 -7.66
C LEU A 282 -6.96 10.28 -7.05
N GLY A 283 -6.81 11.61 -7.09
CA GLY A 283 -5.72 12.35 -6.46
C GLY A 283 -4.53 12.64 -7.38
N ALA A 284 -3.99 13.84 -7.26
CA ALA A 284 -2.83 14.30 -8.02
C ALA A 284 -1.60 13.39 -7.82
N HIS A 285 -1.43 12.83 -6.61
CA HIS A 285 -0.37 11.87 -6.30
C HIS A 285 -0.44 10.60 -7.15
N ASN A 286 -1.63 10.13 -7.54
CA ASN A 286 -1.77 8.98 -8.41
C ASN A 286 -1.42 9.30 -9.86
N LEU A 287 -1.71 10.52 -10.33
CA LEU A 287 -1.21 10.97 -11.63
C LEU A 287 0.32 11.07 -11.64
N GLN A 288 0.92 11.55 -10.55
CA GLN A 288 2.38 11.55 -10.37
C GLN A 288 2.97 10.13 -10.38
N ASN A 289 2.33 9.17 -9.69
CA ASN A 289 2.70 7.75 -9.73
C ASN A 289 2.64 7.18 -11.17
N MET A 290 1.64 7.61 -11.97
CA MET A 290 1.52 7.22 -13.39
C MET A 290 2.66 7.78 -14.24
N ALA A 291 3.05 9.04 -14.02
CA ALA A 291 4.21 9.62 -14.70
C ALA A 291 5.49 8.83 -14.39
N GLY A 292 5.69 8.43 -13.12
CA GLY A 292 6.81 7.59 -12.70
C GLY A 292 6.79 6.20 -13.33
N ALA A 293 5.63 5.52 -13.34
CA ALA A 293 5.48 4.21 -13.99
C ALA A 293 5.73 4.31 -15.51
N ALA A 294 5.24 5.35 -16.18
CA ALA A 294 5.50 5.60 -17.57
C ALA A 294 6.98 5.81 -17.85
N ALA A 295 7.66 6.65 -17.04
CA ALA A 295 9.09 6.90 -17.14
C ALA A 295 9.90 5.60 -17.05
N LEU A 296 9.62 4.76 -16.06
CA LEU A 296 10.28 3.46 -15.90
C LEU A 296 10.08 2.55 -17.11
N LEU A 297 8.83 2.37 -17.51
CA LEU A 297 8.45 1.37 -18.52
C LEU A 297 8.86 1.77 -19.95
N LEU A 298 8.71 3.05 -20.31
CA LEU A 298 9.07 3.57 -21.63
C LEU A 298 10.58 3.69 -21.78
N ASP A 299 11.29 4.21 -20.78
CA ASP A 299 12.74 4.38 -20.84
C ASP A 299 13.49 3.03 -20.90
N LYS A 300 12.91 1.98 -20.31
CA LYS A 300 13.38 0.61 -20.44
C LYS A 300 12.91 -0.09 -21.73
N GLY A 301 12.06 0.54 -22.55
CA GLY A 301 11.49 -0.07 -23.75
C GLY A 301 10.63 -1.31 -23.46
N LEU A 302 10.00 -1.36 -22.28
CA LEU A 302 9.24 -2.53 -21.85
C LEU A 302 7.80 -2.53 -22.39
N VAL A 303 7.23 -1.37 -22.66
CA VAL A 303 5.88 -1.18 -23.21
C VAL A 303 5.89 -0.05 -24.21
N THR A 304 4.83 0.04 -25.01
CA THR A 304 4.57 1.17 -25.92
C THR A 304 3.64 2.21 -25.28
N PRO A 305 3.56 3.45 -25.79
CA PRO A 305 2.56 4.41 -25.34
C PRO A 305 1.12 3.91 -25.51
N ALA A 306 0.84 3.05 -26.48
CA ALA A 306 -0.47 2.44 -26.69
C ALA A 306 -0.81 1.43 -25.57
N ASP A 307 0.17 0.63 -25.13
CA ASP A 307 0.00 -0.30 -24.01
C ASP A 307 -0.26 0.47 -22.72
N LEU A 308 0.49 1.55 -22.47
CA LEU A 308 0.28 2.40 -21.29
C LEU A 308 -1.12 3.04 -21.26
N ARG A 309 -1.66 3.47 -22.42
CA ARG A 309 -3.02 4.02 -22.46
C ARG A 309 -4.04 3.00 -21.99
N LYS A 310 -3.93 1.76 -22.48
CA LYS A 310 -4.81 0.66 -22.04
C LYS A 310 -4.63 0.39 -20.55
N ALA A 311 -3.39 0.27 -20.10
CA ALA A 311 -3.08 -0.04 -18.72
C ALA A 311 -3.60 1.04 -17.76
N PHE A 312 -3.41 2.32 -18.06
CA PHE A 312 -3.85 3.43 -17.20
C PHE A 312 -5.38 3.52 -17.14
N ALA A 313 -6.06 3.31 -18.28
CA ALA A 313 -7.52 3.30 -18.34
C ALA A 313 -8.15 2.12 -17.62
N SER A 314 -7.51 0.95 -17.63
CA SER A 314 -8.02 -0.28 -17.04
C SER A 314 -7.55 -0.54 -15.60
N PHE A 315 -6.57 0.23 -15.08
CA PHE A 315 -6.05 0.02 -13.74
C PHE A 315 -7.05 0.44 -12.66
N GLN A 316 -7.48 -0.50 -11.84
CA GLN A 316 -8.49 -0.33 -10.80
C GLN A 316 -7.90 0.07 -9.44
N GLY A 317 -6.58 0.27 -9.37
CA GLY A 317 -5.90 0.64 -8.11
C GLY A 317 -5.59 -0.54 -7.20
N VAL A 318 -5.43 -0.22 -5.93
CA VAL A 318 -5.03 -1.12 -4.86
C VAL A 318 -6.11 -1.14 -3.79
N VAL A 319 -6.46 -2.31 -3.31
CA VAL A 319 -7.46 -2.51 -2.25
C VAL A 319 -7.19 -1.56 -1.07
N ARG A 320 -8.24 -0.87 -0.59
CA ARG A 320 -8.22 0.08 0.54
C ARG A 320 -7.40 1.36 0.34
N ARG A 321 -7.05 1.74 -0.89
CA ARG A 321 -6.30 2.98 -1.20
C ARG A 321 -7.06 3.83 -2.21
N MET A 322 -8.00 4.64 -1.72
CA MET A 322 -8.98 5.37 -2.54
C MET A 322 -9.72 4.41 -3.48
N ASP A 323 -10.12 3.28 -2.90
CA ASP A 323 -10.76 2.18 -3.60
C ASP A 323 -12.25 2.48 -3.79
N LYS A 324 -12.70 2.54 -5.04
CA LYS A 324 -14.13 2.67 -5.37
C LYS A 324 -14.81 1.33 -5.10
N LEU A 325 -15.74 1.33 -4.15
CA LEU A 325 -16.45 0.12 -3.70
C LEU A 325 -17.77 -0.11 -4.43
N THR A 326 -18.40 0.95 -4.96
CA THR A 326 -19.65 0.87 -5.71
C THR A 326 -19.41 0.80 -7.21
N GLU A 327 -20.22 0.03 -7.92
CA GLU A 327 -20.15 -0.14 -9.37
C GLU A 327 -21.25 0.64 -10.09
N ARG A 328 -22.51 0.48 -9.67
CA ARG A 328 -23.72 1.02 -10.32
C ARG A 328 -24.32 2.21 -9.59
N SER A 329 -24.08 2.33 -8.30
CA SER A 329 -24.63 3.40 -7.47
C SER A 329 -24.31 4.79 -8.03
N ALA A 330 -25.32 5.63 -8.19
CA ALA A 330 -25.18 7.04 -8.57
C ALA A 330 -24.45 7.89 -7.52
N ILE A 331 -24.30 7.35 -6.30
CA ILE A 331 -23.48 7.92 -5.22
C ILE A 331 -22.24 7.03 -5.07
N PRO A 332 -21.07 7.46 -5.52
CA PRO A 332 -19.86 6.68 -5.37
C PRO A 332 -19.44 6.58 -3.90
N VAL A 333 -19.01 5.38 -3.49
CA VAL A 333 -18.43 5.10 -2.18
C VAL A 333 -16.96 4.74 -2.38
N TYR A 334 -16.08 5.50 -1.72
CA TYR A 334 -14.64 5.26 -1.73
C TYR A 334 -14.15 4.80 -0.36
N GLU A 335 -13.20 3.88 -0.33
CA GLU A 335 -12.46 3.50 0.88
C GLU A 335 -11.06 4.08 0.85
N GLY A 336 -10.74 4.91 1.84
CA GLY A 336 -9.40 5.44 2.09
C GLY A 336 -8.79 4.84 3.36
N PHE A 337 -7.49 4.59 3.36
CA PHE A 337 -6.77 4.09 4.53
C PHE A 337 -6.44 5.26 5.48
N GLY A 338 -7.44 5.71 6.25
CA GLY A 338 -7.35 6.86 7.15
C GLY A 338 -6.57 6.61 8.45
N SER A 339 -5.39 5.98 8.40
CA SER A 339 -4.64 5.59 9.61
C SER A 339 -3.91 6.73 10.32
N SER A 340 -3.76 7.90 9.67
CA SER A 340 -3.22 9.14 10.25
C SER A 340 -3.94 10.36 9.68
N ARG A 341 -3.70 11.53 10.30
CA ARG A 341 -4.27 12.81 9.86
C ARG A 341 -3.89 13.12 8.41
N GLU A 342 -2.63 12.94 8.06
CA GLU A 342 -2.10 13.23 6.72
C GLU A 342 -2.76 12.35 5.66
N LYS A 343 -2.94 11.05 5.96
CA LYS A 343 -3.61 10.10 5.05
C LYS A 343 -5.10 10.41 4.89
N ALA A 344 -5.77 10.76 5.99
CA ALA A 344 -7.18 11.18 5.95
C ALA A 344 -7.34 12.46 5.12
N ARG A 345 -6.50 13.48 5.34
CA ARG A 345 -6.51 14.71 4.54
C ARG A 345 -6.27 14.43 3.06
N ALA A 346 -5.25 13.66 2.72
CA ALA A 346 -4.95 13.32 1.32
C ALA A 346 -6.13 12.62 0.62
N ALA A 347 -6.89 11.78 1.34
CA ALA A 347 -8.08 11.14 0.81
C ALA A 347 -9.22 12.15 0.61
N ILE A 348 -9.44 13.06 1.56
CA ILE A 348 -10.46 14.11 1.45
C ILE A 348 -10.10 15.07 0.32
N ASP A 349 -8.85 15.56 0.27
CA ASP A 349 -8.36 16.45 -0.79
C ASP A 349 -8.53 15.83 -2.19
N ALA A 350 -8.32 14.50 -2.29
CA ALA A 350 -8.56 13.77 -3.54
C ALA A 350 -10.05 13.78 -3.94
N ILE A 351 -10.98 13.58 -2.99
CA ILE A 351 -12.42 13.67 -3.27
C ILE A 351 -12.80 15.09 -3.70
N GLU A 352 -12.37 16.12 -2.97
CA GLU A 352 -12.66 17.52 -3.29
C GLU A 352 -12.16 17.91 -4.69
N LEU A 353 -10.96 17.44 -5.05
CA LEU A 353 -10.33 17.69 -6.35
C LEU A 353 -11.14 17.08 -7.53
N HIS A 354 -11.67 15.87 -7.31
CA HIS A 354 -12.32 15.09 -8.38
C HIS A 354 -13.83 15.30 -8.46
N PHE A 355 -14.45 15.73 -7.37
CA PHE A 355 -15.91 15.93 -7.24
C PHE A 355 -16.25 17.34 -6.73
N PRO A 356 -15.76 18.42 -7.41
CA PRO A 356 -15.96 19.78 -6.93
C PRO A 356 -17.45 20.13 -6.81
N GLY A 357 -17.83 20.69 -5.65
CA GLY A 357 -19.21 21.11 -5.37
C GLY A 357 -20.19 20.00 -5.03
N ARG A 358 -19.76 18.72 -4.98
CA ARG A 358 -20.57 17.63 -4.42
C ARG A 358 -20.44 17.62 -2.90
N ARG A 359 -21.53 17.26 -2.21
CA ARG A 359 -21.48 17.08 -0.76
C ARG A 359 -20.67 15.83 -0.43
N LEU A 360 -19.76 15.98 0.52
CA LEU A 360 -18.90 14.88 1.00
C LEU A 360 -19.40 14.38 2.36
N HIS A 361 -19.72 13.09 2.40
CA HIS A 361 -20.08 12.36 3.60
C HIS A 361 -18.93 11.42 3.98
N ILE A 362 -18.41 11.57 5.19
CA ILE A 362 -17.32 10.74 5.71
C ILE A 362 -17.87 9.77 6.74
N VAL A 363 -17.55 8.49 6.61
CA VAL A 363 -17.76 7.48 7.67
C VAL A 363 -16.38 7.18 8.25
N PHE A 364 -16.18 7.52 9.52
CA PHE A 364 -14.85 7.50 10.15
C PHE A 364 -14.82 6.61 11.39
N GLU A 365 -13.76 5.79 11.50
CA GLU A 365 -13.43 5.01 12.68
C GLU A 365 -12.07 5.45 13.23
N PRO A 366 -11.98 5.94 14.46
CA PRO A 366 -10.72 6.27 15.12
C PRO A 366 -9.98 4.99 15.58
N HIS A 367 -9.54 4.18 14.62
CA HIS A 367 -9.04 2.82 14.85
C HIS A 367 -7.61 2.77 15.38
N THR A 368 -6.70 3.60 14.83
CA THR A 368 -5.27 3.53 15.18
C THR A 368 -4.96 4.21 16.52
N PHE A 369 -3.79 3.84 17.07
CA PHE A 369 -3.22 4.49 18.24
C PHE A 369 -3.21 6.02 18.14
N SER A 370 -2.80 6.56 17.00
CA SER A 370 -2.69 8.01 16.81
C SER A 370 -4.03 8.73 16.94
N TRP A 371 -5.12 8.15 16.41
CA TRP A 371 -6.45 8.74 16.51
C TRP A 371 -7.04 8.70 17.92
N ARG A 372 -6.59 7.76 18.73
CA ARG A 372 -7.08 7.55 20.11
C ARG A 372 -6.20 8.21 21.17
N ASN A 373 -5.04 8.77 20.78
CA ASN A 373 -4.09 9.37 21.70
C ASN A 373 -4.49 10.81 22.03
N ARG A 374 -4.52 11.13 23.33
CA ARG A 374 -4.83 12.48 23.81
C ARG A 374 -3.85 13.54 23.29
N ALA A 375 -2.60 13.19 23.06
CA ALA A 375 -1.61 14.12 22.51
C ALA A 375 -1.96 14.60 21.09
N THR A 376 -2.74 13.84 20.34
CA THR A 376 -3.14 14.13 18.96
C THR A 376 -4.61 14.56 18.80
N ILE A 377 -5.31 14.80 19.90
CA ILE A 377 -6.74 15.20 19.87
C ILE A 377 -6.98 16.46 19.02
N HIS A 378 -5.98 17.33 18.89
CA HIS A 378 -6.05 18.53 18.05
C HIS A 378 -6.20 18.22 16.56
N TRP A 379 -5.93 16.98 16.12
CA TRP A 379 -6.16 16.56 14.73
C TRP A 379 -7.61 16.68 14.30
N TYR A 380 -8.54 16.50 15.24
CA TYR A 380 -9.97 16.62 14.98
C TYR A 380 -10.45 18.06 14.72
N ASP A 381 -9.60 19.08 14.94
CA ASP A 381 -9.97 20.47 14.73
C ASP A 381 -10.14 20.84 13.24
N ASP A 382 -9.41 20.15 12.35
CA ASP A 382 -9.34 20.54 10.94
C ASP A 382 -9.28 19.37 9.94
N VAL A 383 -9.11 18.13 10.40
CA VAL A 383 -8.90 17.00 9.51
C VAL A 383 -10.06 16.79 8.54
N PHE A 384 -11.30 17.05 8.96
CA PHE A 384 -12.49 16.87 8.13
C PHE A 384 -12.97 18.16 7.44
N ARG A 385 -12.12 19.18 7.37
CA ARG A 385 -12.44 20.39 6.61
C ARG A 385 -12.78 20.02 5.17
N GLY A 386 -13.88 20.57 4.63
CA GLY A 386 -14.42 20.28 3.31
C GLY A 386 -15.48 19.16 3.30
N ALA A 387 -15.65 18.43 4.40
CA ALA A 387 -16.76 17.51 4.55
C ALA A 387 -18.04 18.23 5.02
N ASP A 388 -19.18 17.80 4.52
CA ASP A 388 -20.50 18.25 4.97
C ASP A 388 -20.99 17.46 6.20
N HIS A 389 -20.77 16.13 6.20
CA HIS A 389 -21.16 15.23 7.28
C HIS A 389 -20.00 14.30 7.66
N VAL A 390 -19.86 14.07 8.97
CA VAL A 390 -19.01 13.01 9.51
C VAL A 390 -19.86 12.09 10.38
N PHE A 391 -19.96 10.83 9.97
CA PHE A 391 -20.52 9.74 10.75
C PHE A 391 -19.35 9.06 11.48
N ILE A 392 -19.31 9.21 12.79
CA ILE A 392 -18.20 8.67 13.59
C ILE A 392 -18.65 7.45 14.37
N SER A 393 -17.86 6.36 14.31
CA SER A 393 -18.03 5.18 15.16
C SER A 393 -17.23 5.32 16.46
N ALA A 394 -17.64 4.55 17.47
CA ALA A 394 -16.88 4.47 18.71
C ALA A 394 -15.47 3.91 18.45
N PRO A 395 -14.43 4.44 19.15
CA PRO A 395 -13.10 3.85 19.11
C PRO A 395 -13.13 2.38 19.57
N PRO A 396 -12.36 1.49 18.94
CA PRO A 396 -12.25 0.11 19.41
C PRO A 396 -11.47 0.01 20.74
N ASP A 397 -11.83 -0.94 21.58
CA ASP A 397 -11.28 -1.08 22.95
C ASP A 397 -9.85 -1.65 23.00
N HIS A 398 -9.35 -2.23 21.91
CA HIS A 398 -8.02 -2.87 21.90
C HIS A 398 -6.89 -1.87 22.11
N GLY A 399 -5.85 -2.24 22.87
CA GLY A 399 -4.66 -1.42 23.12
C GLY A 399 -4.90 -0.18 24.01
N ALA A 400 -5.99 -0.15 24.78
CA ALA A 400 -6.36 0.99 25.62
C ALA A 400 -5.34 1.30 26.74
N GLU A 401 -4.53 0.33 27.15
CA GLU A 401 -3.59 0.48 28.29
C GLU A 401 -2.27 1.17 27.91
N SER A 402 -2.00 1.36 26.63
CA SER A 402 -0.68 1.81 26.15
C SER A 402 -0.46 3.33 26.20
N HIS A 403 -1.52 4.14 26.38
CA HIS A 403 -1.45 5.61 26.38
C HIS A 403 -2.75 6.24 26.93
N ALA A 404 -2.71 7.57 27.20
CA ALA A 404 -3.90 8.31 27.59
C ALA A 404 -4.88 8.37 26.41
N GLN A 405 -6.01 7.66 26.53
CA GLN A 405 -7.05 7.57 25.52
C GLN A 405 -7.90 8.83 25.46
N VAL A 406 -8.45 9.10 24.28
CA VAL A 406 -9.52 10.07 24.06
C VAL A 406 -10.84 9.32 24.03
N SER A 407 -11.84 9.80 24.79
CA SER A 407 -13.16 9.18 24.82
C SER A 407 -13.97 9.50 23.55
N TYR A 408 -14.98 8.67 23.28
CA TYR A 408 -15.90 8.90 22.17
C TYR A 408 -16.65 10.23 22.28
N ASP A 409 -16.99 10.64 23.52
CA ASP A 409 -17.65 11.91 23.79
C ASP A 409 -16.71 13.09 23.45
N GLU A 410 -15.47 13.07 23.93
CA GLU A 410 -14.48 14.12 23.64
C GLU A 410 -14.21 14.30 22.14
N ILE A 411 -14.10 13.19 21.40
CA ILE A 411 -13.93 13.25 19.94
C ILE A 411 -15.16 13.91 19.30
N SER A 412 -16.36 13.45 19.68
CA SER A 412 -17.62 13.93 19.10
C SER A 412 -17.87 15.41 19.39
N GLU A 413 -17.62 15.86 20.63
CA GLU A 413 -17.73 17.26 21.05
C GLU A 413 -16.76 18.15 20.28
N ARG A 414 -15.49 17.69 20.12
CA ARG A 414 -14.48 18.45 19.41
C ARG A 414 -14.80 18.58 17.93
N LEU A 415 -15.29 17.53 17.29
CA LEU A 415 -15.76 17.58 15.90
C LEU A 415 -16.98 18.49 15.74
N ALA A 416 -17.93 18.44 16.66
CA ALA A 416 -19.11 19.30 16.64
C ALA A 416 -18.78 20.81 16.77
N GLY A 417 -17.61 21.14 17.28
CA GLY A 417 -17.07 22.51 17.31
C GLY A 417 -16.63 23.06 15.96
N ASN A 418 -16.48 22.21 14.93
CA ASN A 418 -16.04 22.63 13.61
C ASN A 418 -17.19 23.26 12.81
N ALA A 419 -17.01 24.54 12.44
CA ALA A 419 -18.03 25.31 11.76
C ALA A 419 -18.44 24.65 10.41
N GLY A 420 -19.74 24.44 10.21
CA GLY A 420 -20.30 23.90 8.98
C GLY A 420 -20.28 22.36 8.89
N LEU A 421 -19.63 21.66 9.82
CA LEU A 421 -19.57 20.20 9.85
C LEU A 421 -20.75 19.62 10.64
N LYS A 422 -21.52 18.74 10.01
CA LYS A 422 -22.55 17.98 10.73
C LYS A 422 -21.97 16.66 11.23
N VAL A 423 -21.94 16.47 12.54
CA VAL A 423 -21.41 15.26 13.18
C VAL A 423 -22.56 14.35 13.62
N VAL A 424 -22.46 13.08 13.26
CA VAL A 424 -23.46 12.05 13.61
C VAL A 424 -22.72 10.89 14.29
N ARG A 425 -23.09 10.59 15.52
CA ARG A 425 -22.56 9.44 16.25
C ARG A 425 -23.26 8.17 15.79
N LEU A 426 -22.47 7.16 15.43
CA LEU A 426 -22.97 5.83 15.12
C LEU A 426 -23.10 5.00 16.40
N GLY A 427 -24.18 4.22 16.48
CA GLY A 427 -24.44 3.32 17.60
C GLY A 427 -23.77 1.95 17.43
N HIS A 428 -24.23 0.97 18.22
CA HIS A 428 -23.72 -0.41 18.15
C HIS A 428 -24.43 -1.24 17.05
N GLU A 429 -25.66 -0.88 16.69
CA GLU A 429 -26.46 -1.64 15.73
C GLU A 429 -26.15 -1.22 14.29
N GLN A 430 -25.51 -2.13 13.54
CA GLN A 430 -25.09 -1.85 12.17
C GLN A 430 -26.25 -1.46 11.23
N ALA A 431 -27.40 -2.12 11.36
CA ALA A 431 -28.55 -1.84 10.50
C ALA A 431 -29.07 -0.41 10.69
N GLU A 432 -29.13 0.08 11.93
CA GLU A 432 -29.50 1.45 12.24
C GLU A 432 -28.47 2.45 11.69
N ASN A 433 -27.19 2.15 11.87
CA ASN A 433 -26.10 2.99 11.34
C ASN A 433 -26.19 3.14 9.82
N ILE A 434 -26.46 2.06 9.09
CA ILE A 434 -26.62 2.08 7.63
C ILE A 434 -27.80 2.97 7.24
N GLU A 435 -28.96 2.82 7.88
CA GLU A 435 -30.15 3.64 7.57
C GLU A 435 -29.91 5.12 7.90
N VAL A 436 -29.21 5.43 8.99
CA VAL A 436 -28.81 6.82 9.35
C VAL A 436 -27.92 7.44 8.27
N ILE A 437 -26.92 6.69 7.79
CA ILE A 437 -26.03 7.15 6.73
C ILE A 437 -26.83 7.34 5.44
N VAL A 438 -27.52 6.31 4.98
CA VAL A 438 -28.20 6.28 3.67
C VAL A 438 -29.34 7.32 3.59
N SER A 439 -30.12 7.51 4.68
CA SER A 439 -31.18 8.54 4.73
C SER A 439 -30.66 9.98 4.64
N SER A 440 -29.39 10.21 4.94
CA SER A 440 -28.73 11.52 4.85
C SER A 440 -28.25 11.87 3.43
N LEU A 441 -28.21 10.88 2.53
CA LEU A 441 -27.64 11.01 1.19
C LEU A 441 -28.69 11.48 0.17
N LYS A 442 -28.19 12.20 -0.85
CA LYS A 442 -28.96 12.62 -2.04
C LYS A 442 -28.14 12.34 -3.30
N SER A 443 -28.83 12.21 -4.43
CA SER A 443 -28.16 12.08 -5.72
C SER A 443 -27.14 13.21 -5.91
N GLY A 444 -25.95 12.85 -6.36
CA GLY A 444 -24.81 13.77 -6.54
C GLY A 444 -23.85 13.85 -5.33
N ASP A 445 -24.16 13.22 -4.20
CA ASP A 445 -23.24 13.13 -3.06
C ASP A 445 -22.09 12.16 -3.32
N VAL A 446 -21.07 12.20 -2.46
CA VAL A 446 -19.95 11.25 -2.44
C VAL A 446 -19.76 10.75 -1.00
N VAL A 447 -19.49 9.46 -0.83
CA VAL A 447 -19.20 8.87 0.47
C VAL A 447 -17.74 8.43 0.51
N LEU A 448 -17.03 8.81 1.58
CA LEU A 448 -15.65 8.40 1.85
C LEU A 448 -15.60 7.64 3.18
N LEU A 449 -15.17 6.39 3.13
CA LEU A 449 -14.93 5.56 4.32
C LEU A 449 -13.47 5.73 4.73
N LEU A 450 -13.23 6.20 5.94
CA LEU A 450 -11.89 6.42 6.51
C LEU A 450 -11.68 5.51 7.73
N THR A 451 -11.06 4.36 7.50
CA THR A 451 -10.72 3.41 8.55
C THR A 451 -9.45 2.63 8.21
N SER A 452 -8.73 2.16 9.22
CA SER A 452 -7.73 1.10 9.10
C SER A 452 -8.24 -0.25 9.61
N GLY A 453 -9.44 -0.26 10.23
CA GLY A 453 -10.20 -1.45 10.61
C GLY A 453 -11.19 -1.89 9.51
N ASP A 454 -12.30 -2.48 9.93
CA ASP A 454 -13.39 -2.94 9.07
C ASP A 454 -14.76 -2.31 9.42
N LEU A 455 -14.76 -1.32 10.32
CA LEU A 455 -15.97 -0.70 10.86
C LEU A 455 -16.96 -1.74 11.43
N GLY A 456 -16.45 -2.84 12.01
CA GLY A 456 -17.28 -3.93 12.53
C GLY A 456 -18.08 -4.65 11.44
N GLY A 457 -17.62 -4.66 10.18
CA GLY A 457 -18.31 -5.27 9.04
C GLY A 457 -19.35 -4.37 8.37
N LEU A 458 -19.45 -3.10 8.77
CA LEU A 458 -20.41 -2.15 8.18
C LEU A 458 -20.11 -1.89 6.70
N ILE A 459 -18.86 -1.91 6.27
CA ILE A 459 -18.45 -1.55 4.90
C ILE A 459 -19.22 -2.35 3.84
N VAL A 460 -19.20 -3.68 3.94
CA VAL A 460 -19.83 -4.57 2.95
C VAL A 460 -21.32 -4.32 2.87
N LYS A 461 -22.01 -4.29 4.02
CA LYS A 461 -23.46 -4.08 4.09
C LYS A 461 -23.89 -2.69 3.61
N LEU A 462 -23.07 -1.66 3.89
CA LEU A 462 -23.34 -0.30 3.39
C LEU A 462 -23.25 -0.27 1.86
N VAL A 463 -22.22 -0.85 1.28
CA VAL A 463 -22.05 -0.92 -0.19
C VAL A 463 -23.22 -1.66 -0.83
N GLU A 464 -23.62 -2.83 -0.31
CA GLU A 464 -24.80 -3.57 -0.78
C GLU A 464 -26.07 -2.71 -0.73
N ARG A 465 -26.27 -1.98 0.37
CA ARG A 465 -27.43 -1.10 0.54
C ARG A 465 -27.41 0.08 -0.45
N MET A 466 -26.22 0.65 -0.70
CA MET A 466 -26.03 1.73 -1.69
C MET A 466 -26.34 1.27 -3.11
N GLU A 467 -25.84 0.07 -3.49
CA GLU A 467 -26.14 -0.53 -4.80
C GLU A 467 -27.63 -0.84 -5.00
N MET A 468 -28.34 -1.22 -3.94
CA MET A 468 -29.79 -1.47 -4.00
C MET A 468 -30.61 -0.19 -4.12
N GLN A 469 -30.19 0.89 -3.47
CA GLN A 469 -31.00 2.11 -3.40
C GLN A 469 -30.71 3.11 -4.50
N PHE A 470 -29.47 3.19 -4.93
CA PHE A 470 -28.95 4.21 -5.86
C PHE A 470 -28.32 3.61 -7.13
N GLY A 471 -28.40 2.28 -7.29
CA GLY A 471 -27.86 1.53 -8.43
C GLY A 471 -28.78 1.44 -9.65
#